data_49a7b4e1854ef286618dec6cafe9727f
#
_entry.id   49a7b4e1854ef286618dec6cafe9727f
#
_cell.length_a   1.000
_cell.length_b   1.000
_cell.length_c   1.000
_cell.angle_alpha   90.00
_cell.angle_beta   90.00
_cell.angle_gamma   90.00
#
_symmetry.space_group_name_H-M   'P 1'
#
loop_
_entity.id
_entity.type
_entity.pdbx_description
1 polymer ?
#
loop_
_entity_poly.entity_id
_entity_poly.type
_entity_poly.pdbx_seq_one_letter_code
_entity_poly.pdbx_strand_id
1 'polypeptide(L)'
;MSTENNAHIEANLEVIRVYLIGQFKGFELTDTPNHPRSHTFTATKSVDEQYQVKVSWAQLSDISDTPERTKKRLVTDDVAGRMKGKSQGEYFSWGKY
;
A
#
# COMPACT_ATOMS: atom_id res chain seq x y z
N MET A 1 -18.60 8.50 -12.07
CA MET A 1 -17.19 8.52 -11.67
C MET A 1 -16.33 8.84 -12.87
N SER A 2 -15.37 9.73 -12.69
CA SER A 2 -14.53 10.08 -13.82
C SER A 2 -13.47 9.00 -14.05
N THR A 3 -13.17 8.75 -15.31
CA THR A 3 -12.14 7.82 -15.73
C THR A 3 -10.76 8.24 -15.19
N GLU A 4 -10.59 9.55 -15.01
CA GLU A 4 -9.34 10.12 -14.51
C GLU A 4 -9.05 9.69 -13.08
N ASN A 5 -10.07 9.63 -12.21
CA ASN A 5 -9.90 9.19 -10.84
C ASN A 5 -9.46 7.73 -10.77
N ASN A 6 -10.04 6.88 -11.62
CA ASN A 6 -9.66 5.47 -11.66
C ASN A 6 -8.22 5.31 -12.13
N ALA A 7 -7.81 6.06 -13.14
CA ALA A 7 -6.44 6.01 -13.64
C ALA A 7 -5.45 6.50 -12.59
N HIS A 8 -5.82 7.54 -11.85
CA HIS A 8 -4.98 8.09 -10.78
C HIS A 8 -4.80 7.07 -9.64
N ILE A 9 -5.91 6.47 -9.22
CA ILE A 9 -5.88 5.44 -8.16
C ILE A 9 -5.02 4.25 -8.59
N GLU A 10 -5.22 3.76 -9.81
CA GLU A 10 -4.45 2.64 -10.33
C GLU A 10 -2.96 2.96 -10.43
N ALA A 11 -2.60 4.18 -10.83
CA ALA A 11 -1.21 4.61 -10.89
C ALA A 11 -0.57 4.60 -9.50
N ASN A 12 -1.29 5.08 -8.49
CA ASN A 12 -0.79 5.07 -7.12
C ASN A 12 -0.69 3.65 -6.56
N LEU A 13 -1.65 2.79 -6.86
CA LEU A 13 -1.59 1.39 -6.46
C LEU A 13 -0.37 0.69 -7.06
N GLU A 14 -0.07 0.96 -8.33
CA GLU A 14 1.09 0.37 -9.00
C GLU A 14 2.40 0.83 -8.36
N VAL A 15 2.51 2.10 -8.01
CA VAL A 15 3.68 2.63 -7.31
C VAL A 15 3.90 1.91 -5.98
N ILE A 16 2.82 1.71 -5.21
CA ILE A 16 2.89 1.01 -3.93
C ILE A 16 3.30 -0.45 -4.14
N ARG A 17 2.72 -1.10 -5.14
CA ARG A 17 3.02 -2.50 -5.47
C ARG A 17 4.50 -2.67 -5.80
N VAL A 18 5.03 -1.83 -6.67
CA VAL A 18 6.45 -1.88 -7.06
C VAL A 18 7.37 -1.64 -5.86
N TYR A 19 7.02 -0.65 -5.03
CA TYR A 19 7.79 -0.38 -3.80
C TYR A 19 7.83 -1.61 -2.90
N LEU A 20 6.68 -2.22 -2.64
CA LEU A 20 6.59 -3.37 -1.74
C LEU A 20 7.32 -4.60 -2.30
N ILE A 21 7.21 -4.84 -3.60
CA ILE A 21 7.95 -5.94 -4.24
C ILE A 21 9.45 -5.78 -4.01
N GLY A 22 9.95 -4.56 -4.12
CA GLY A 22 11.37 -4.29 -3.89
C GLY A 22 11.79 -4.43 -2.43
N GLN A 23 10.90 -4.12 -1.50
CA GLN A 23 11.18 -4.18 -0.06
C GLN A 23 10.98 -5.56 0.54
N PHE A 24 10.14 -6.37 -0.06
CA PHE A 24 9.81 -7.72 0.42
C PHE A 24 10.25 -8.77 -0.60
N LYS A 25 11.53 -8.78 -0.92
CA LYS A 25 12.08 -9.77 -1.86
C LYS A 25 11.93 -11.18 -1.30
N GLY A 26 11.45 -12.09 -2.13
CA GLY A 26 11.19 -13.46 -1.73
C GLY A 26 9.81 -13.69 -1.13
N PHE A 27 9.01 -12.62 -0.98
CA PHE A 27 7.64 -12.72 -0.51
C PHE A 27 6.69 -12.70 -1.71
N GLU A 28 5.54 -13.34 -1.56
CA GLU A 28 4.45 -13.20 -2.51
C GLU A 28 3.62 -11.98 -2.12
N LEU A 29 3.44 -11.05 -3.05
CA LEU A 29 2.64 -9.86 -2.79
C LEU A 29 1.27 -10.00 -3.42
N THR A 30 0.24 -9.81 -2.59
CA THR A 30 -1.16 -9.79 -3.05
C THR A 30 -1.80 -8.51 -2.56
N ASP A 31 -2.87 -8.09 -3.23
CA ASP A 31 -3.61 -6.92 -2.79
C ASP A 31 -5.10 -7.09 -3.04
N THR A 32 -5.89 -6.48 -2.17
CA THR A 32 -7.34 -6.61 -2.19
C THR A 32 -7.99 -5.28 -1.82
N PRO A 33 -8.98 -4.82 -2.59
CA PRO A 33 -9.73 -3.62 -2.21
C PRO A 33 -10.66 -3.92 -1.03
N ASN A 34 -10.67 -3.01 -0.06
CA ASN A 34 -11.57 -3.05 1.09
C ASN A 34 -12.51 -1.84 0.99
N HIS A 35 -13.43 -1.91 0.03
CA HIS A 35 -14.36 -0.80 -0.19
C HIS A 35 -15.21 -0.55 1.06
N PRO A 36 -15.53 0.70 1.31
CA PRO A 36 -15.17 1.89 0.54
C PRO A 36 -13.93 2.63 1.05
N ARG A 37 -13.20 2.12 2.01
CA ARG A 37 -12.24 2.93 2.76
C ARG A 37 -10.78 2.69 2.47
N SER A 38 -10.41 1.49 2.06
CA SER A 38 -8.99 1.17 1.97
C SER A 38 -8.70 0.10 0.94
N HIS A 39 -7.41 -0.08 0.68
CA HIS A 39 -6.88 -1.15 -0.14
C HIS A 39 -5.78 -1.84 0.67
N THR A 40 -5.83 -3.15 0.78
CA THR A 40 -4.89 -3.92 1.61
C THR A 40 -3.84 -4.59 0.74
N PHE A 41 -2.58 -4.40 1.08
CA PHE A 41 -1.46 -5.14 0.48
C PHE A 41 -0.93 -6.13 1.51
N THR A 42 -0.68 -7.36 1.08
CA THR A 42 -0.17 -8.41 1.93
C THR A 42 1.09 -9.03 1.31
N ALA A 43 2.17 -9.04 2.09
CA ALA A 43 3.41 -9.72 1.71
C ALA A 43 3.50 -11.00 2.52
N THR A 44 3.53 -12.15 1.83
CA THR A 44 3.51 -13.46 2.47
C THR A 44 4.73 -14.27 2.09
N LYS A 45 5.47 -14.73 3.07
CA LYS A 45 6.59 -15.67 2.87
C LYS A 45 6.21 -17.07 3.34
N SER A 46 5.47 -17.15 4.46
CA SER A 46 4.99 -18.39 5.02
C SER A 46 3.74 -18.10 5.83
N VAL A 47 3.10 -19.15 6.38
CA VAL A 47 1.92 -18.96 7.25
C VAL A 47 2.27 -18.11 8.47
N ASP A 48 3.52 -18.18 8.93
CA ASP A 48 3.96 -17.49 10.12
C ASP A 48 4.65 -16.16 9.83
N GLU A 49 4.86 -15.83 8.57
CA GLU A 49 5.53 -14.58 8.21
C GLU A 49 4.74 -13.85 7.13
N GLN A 50 3.85 -12.98 7.57
CA GLN A 50 3.02 -12.13 6.71
C GLN A 50 3.03 -10.71 7.26
N TYR A 51 3.07 -9.74 6.37
CA TYR A 51 3.01 -8.33 6.72
C TYR A 51 1.96 -7.65 5.88
N GLN A 52 1.19 -6.74 6.48
CA GLN A 52 0.08 -6.09 5.81
C GLN A 52 0.13 -4.58 5.99
N VAL A 53 -0.32 -3.87 4.96
CA VAL A 53 -0.57 -2.44 5.05
C VAL A 53 -1.94 -2.15 4.44
N LYS A 54 -2.73 -1.34 5.13
CA LYS A 54 -3.98 -0.81 4.60
C LYS A 54 -3.76 0.63 4.21
N VAL A 55 -3.99 0.93 2.93
CA VAL A 55 -3.84 2.28 2.38
C VAL A 55 -5.22 2.88 2.20
N SER A 56 -5.42 4.08 2.73
CA SER A 56 -6.72 4.73 2.66
C SER A 56 -7.08 5.12 1.23
N TRP A 57 -8.36 5.00 0.87
CA TRP A 57 -8.85 5.47 -0.42
C TRP A 57 -8.73 6.97 -0.57
N ALA A 58 -8.84 7.71 0.55
CA ALA A 58 -8.64 9.15 0.53
C ALA A 58 -7.23 9.50 0.05
N GLN A 59 -6.23 8.73 0.49
CA GLN A 59 -4.85 8.92 0.04
C GLN A 59 -4.69 8.57 -1.45
N LEU A 60 -5.25 7.44 -1.87
CA LEU A 60 -5.11 6.95 -3.23
C LEU A 60 -5.82 7.84 -4.25
N SER A 61 -6.95 8.42 -3.87
CA SER A 61 -7.80 9.20 -4.78
C SER A 61 -7.45 10.69 -4.78
N ASP A 62 -6.65 11.16 -3.84
CA ASP A 62 -6.30 12.57 -3.76
C ASP A 62 -5.42 12.96 -4.95
N ILE A 63 -5.89 13.91 -5.76
CA ILE A 63 -5.18 14.36 -6.96
C ILE A 63 -3.82 14.95 -6.62
N SER A 64 -3.68 15.55 -5.44
CA SER A 64 -2.41 16.14 -5.01
C SER A 64 -1.37 15.06 -4.67
N ASP A 65 -1.81 13.83 -4.40
CA ASP A 65 -0.91 12.71 -4.16
C ASP A 65 -0.59 12.00 -5.48
N THR A 66 0.27 12.62 -6.27
CA THR A 66 0.71 12.05 -7.55
C THR A 66 1.51 10.78 -7.32
N PRO A 67 1.67 9.93 -8.36
CA PRO A 67 2.51 8.73 -8.23
C PRO A 67 3.92 9.04 -7.74
N GLU A 68 4.51 10.14 -8.17
CA GLU A 68 5.84 10.54 -7.71
C GLU A 68 5.85 10.88 -6.22
N ARG A 69 4.86 11.61 -5.75
CA ARG A 69 4.73 11.96 -4.33
C ARG A 69 4.44 10.72 -3.50
N THR A 70 3.61 9.83 -4.01
CA THR A 70 3.29 8.56 -3.34
C THR A 70 4.58 7.75 -3.14
N LYS A 71 5.40 7.63 -4.18
CA LYS A 71 6.67 6.92 -4.10
C LYS A 71 7.58 7.55 -3.04
N LYS A 72 7.68 8.86 -3.03
CA LYS A 72 8.52 9.59 -2.09
C LYS A 72 8.05 9.39 -0.64
N ARG A 73 6.74 9.42 -0.42
CA ARG A 73 6.17 9.25 0.91
C ARG A 73 6.33 7.83 1.43
N LEU A 74 6.25 6.83 0.56
CA LEU A 74 6.51 5.44 0.94
C LEU A 74 7.90 5.29 1.57
N VAL A 75 8.89 5.93 0.97
CA VAL A 75 10.27 5.91 1.47
C VAL A 75 10.41 6.75 2.73
N THR A 76 9.88 7.97 2.70
CA THR A 76 9.99 8.90 3.83
C THR A 76 9.34 8.35 5.09
N ASP A 77 8.17 7.72 4.94
CA ASP A 77 7.42 7.16 6.05
C ASP A 77 7.90 5.76 6.44
N ASP A 78 8.84 5.21 5.68
CA ASP A 78 9.36 3.85 5.89
C ASP A 78 8.24 2.84 6.06
N VAL A 79 7.34 2.79 5.10
CA VAL A 79 6.16 1.95 5.16
C VAL A 79 6.53 0.48 5.36
N ALA A 80 7.52 -0.03 4.63
CA ALA A 80 7.95 -1.42 4.77
C ALA A 80 8.49 -1.72 6.17
N GLY A 81 9.29 -0.81 6.72
CA GLY A 81 9.82 -0.98 8.09
C GLY A 81 8.72 -0.99 9.13
N ARG A 82 7.71 -0.13 8.95
CA ARG A 82 6.57 -0.08 9.87
C ARG A 82 5.69 -1.32 9.76
N MET A 83 5.55 -1.88 8.56
CA MET A 83 4.85 -3.15 8.37
C MET A 83 5.56 -4.27 9.12
N LYS A 84 6.88 -4.33 9.00
CA LYS A 84 7.70 -5.36 9.66
C LYS A 84 7.69 -5.23 11.17
N GLY A 85 7.41 -4.05 11.68
CA GLY A 85 7.29 -3.79 13.11
C GLY A 85 5.99 -4.25 13.73
N LYS A 86 5.02 -4.66 12.95
CA LYS A 86 3.73 -5.15 13.44
C LYS A 86 3.82 -6.64 13.76
N SER A 87 3.02 -7.07 14.73
CA SER A 87 2.90 -8.50 15.07
C SER A 87 2.15 -9.22 13.96
N GLN A 88 2.34 -10.52 13.88
CA GLN A 88 1.62 -11.33 12.90
C GLN A 88 0.12 -11.21 13.13
N GLY A 89 -0.62 -11.02 12.05
CA GLY A 89 -2.06 -10.79 12.09
C GLY A 89 -2.46 -9.33 12.23
N GLU A 90 -1.50 -8.44 12.50
CA GLU A 90 -1.75 -7.00 12.54
C GLU A 90 -1.37 -6.35 11.22
N TYR A 91 -1.85 -5.12 11.01
CA TYR A 91 -1.53 -4.36 9.79
C TYR A 91 -1.09 -2.95 10.16
N PHE A 92 -0.30 -2.36 9.26
CA PHE A 92 0.06 -0.95 9.36
C PHE A 92 -0.97 -0.13 8.56
N SER A 93 -1.50 0.89 9.18
CA SER A 93 -2.47 1.78 8.54
C SER A 93 -1.73 2.99 7.98
N TRP A 94 -1.85 3.22 6.68
CA TRP A 94 -1.11 4.30 6.01
C TRP A 94 -2.05 5.15 5.18
N GLY A 95 -1.88 6.47 5.30
CA GLY A 95 -2.64 7.44 4.54
C GLY A 95 -3.63 8.21 5.38
N LYS A 96 -4.48 8.95 4.70
CA LYS A 96 -5.49 9.81 5.32
C LYS A 96 -6.76 9.04 5.59
N TYR A 97 -7.29 9.18 6.76
CA TYR A 97 -8.57 8.56 7.12
C TYR A 97 -9.57 9.59 7.59
#